data_b416f05cad1d19ef4fd792bda6fc5725
#
_entry.id   b416f05cad1d19ef4fd792bda6fc5725
#
_cell.length_a   1.000
_cell.length_b   1.000
_cell.length_c   1.000
_cell.angle_alpha   90.00
_cell.angle_beta   90.00
_cell.angle_gamma   90.00
#
_symmetry.space_group_name_H-M   'P 1'
#
loop_
_entity.id
_entity.type
_entity.pdbx_description
1 polymer ?
#
loop_
_entity_poly.entity_id
_entity_poly.type
_entity_poly.pdbx_seq_one_letter_code
_entity_poly.pdbx_strand_id
1 'polypeptide(L)'
;MKITIKGFWIFKRFLDGDRGTEIHMDEATLYDALDLLAEKLGEEFEGHIFEGGSKKVTRAILIMLNGQNYLNLSKKLYTPLKEGDEITFLPMVTG
;
A
#
# COMPACT_ATOMS: atom_id res chain seq x y z
N MET A 1 -8.38 -11.49 8.41
CA MET A 1 -7.92 -11.85 7.04
C MET A 1 -6.44 -11.54 6.88
N LYS A 2 -5.79 -12.33 6.07
CA LYS A 2 -4.38 -12.19 5.79
C LYS A 2 -4.18 -11.41 4.48
N ILE A 3 -3.37 -10.37 4.54
CA ILE A 3 -3.05 -9.52 3.39
C ILE A 3 -1.54 -9.55 3.19
N THR A 4 -1.08 -9.74 1.97
CA THR A 4 0.34 -9.73 1.63
C THR A 4 0.70 -8.36 1.07
N ILE A 5 1.78 -7.78 1.60
CA ILE A 5 2.24 -6.46 1.19
C ILE A 5 3.61 -6.61 0.54
N LYS A 6 3.76 -6.11 -0.66
CA LYS A 6 5.04 -6.13 -1.38
C LYS A 6 5.49 -4.71 -1.68
N GLY A 7 6.79 -4.48 -1.58
CA GLY A 7 7.37 -3.21 -1.92
C GLY A 7 8.62 -3.41 -2.77
N PHE A 8 8.77 -2.61 -3.82
CA PHE A 8 9.89 -2.68 -4.74
C PHE A 8 10.63 -1.35 -4.77
N TRP A 9 11.89 -1.39 -5.20
CA TRP A 9 12.77 -0.23 -5.30
C TRP A 9 12.94 0.41 -3.91
N ILE A 10 12.58 1.68 -3.74
CA ILE A 10 12.73 2.38 -2.45
C ILE A 10 11.91 1.72 -1.33
N PHE A 11 10.84 1.01 -1.67
CA PHE A 11 9.99 0.35 -0.68
C PHE A 11 10.59 -0.94 -0.13
N LYS A 12 11.65 -1.47 -0.76
CA LYS A 12 12.33 -2.67 -0.25
C LYS A 12 12.95 -2.46 1.13
N ARG A 13 13.22 -1.23 1.50
CA ARG A 13 13.74 -0.90 2.83
C ARG A 13 12.75 -1.25 3.93
N PHE A 14 11.48 -1.26 3.59
CA PHE A 14 10.40 -1.45 4.54
C PHE A 14 9.70 -2.79 4.36
N LEU A 15 9.65 -3.28 3.13
CA LEU A 15 8.84 -4.42 2.75
C LEU A 15 9.64 -5.35 1.84
N ASP A 16 9.50 -6.65 2.06
CA ASP A 16 10.16 -7.64 1.20
C ASP A 16 9.41 -7.73 -0.14
N GLY A 17 10.09 -7.34 -1.22
CA GLY A 17 9.50 -7.36 -2.56
C GLY A 17 9.34 -8.75 -3.15
N ASP A 18 10.19 -9.70 -2.74
CA ASP A 18 10.15 -11.07 -3.28
C ASP A 18 9.16 -11.96 -2.55
N ARG A 19 9.18 -11.90 -1.22
CA ARG A 19 8.31 -12.74 -0.38
C ARG A 19 7.04 -12.02 0.01
N GLY A 20 7.14 -10.71 0.20
CA GLY A 20 6.08 -9.93 0.77
C GLY A 20 6.04 -10.02 2.29
N THR A 21 5.39 -9.06 2.89
CA THR A 21 5.16 -9.00 4.34
C THR A 21 3.68 -9.27 4.56
N GLU A 22 3.38 -10.17 5.50
CA GLU A 22 1.98 -10.47 5.81
C GLU A 22 1.48 -9.59 6.95
N ILE A 23 0.29 -9.05 6.77
CA ILE A 23 -0.41 -8.37 7.86
C ILE A 23 -1.76 -9.05 8.05
N HIS A 24 -2.29 -8.94 9.26
CA HIS A 24 -3.59 -9.49 9.60
C HIS A 24 -4.51 -8.35 9.99
N MET A 25 -5.67 -8.32 9.37
CA MET A 25 -6.68 -7.29 9.63
C MET A 25 -8.05 -7.96 9.69
N ASP A 26 -8.97 -7.33 10.38
CA ASP A 26 -10.39 -7.71 10.31
C ASP A 26 -10.98 -7.02 9.07
N GLU A 27 -12.26 -6.75 9.04
CA GLU A 27 -12.85 -5.99 7.94
C GLU A 27 -12.11 -4.67 7.74
N ALA A 28 -11.62 -4.44 6.53
CA ALA A 28 -10.81 -3.27 6.23
C ALA A 28 -10.88 -2.91 4.76
N THR A 29 -10.59 -1.64 4.48
CA THR A 29 -10.44 -1.14 3.12
C THR A 29 -8.96 -1.05 2.77
N LEU A 30 -8.67 -0.78 1.50
CA LEU A 30 -7.30 -0.50 1.07
C LEU A 30 -6.71 0.66 1.88
N TYR A 31 -7.48 1.72 2.11
CA TYR A 31 -7.03 2.87 2.89
C TYR A 31 -6.63 2.46 4.31
N ASP A 32 -7.45 1.61 4.95
CA ASP A 32 -7.15 1.12 6.29
C ASP A 32 -5.80 0.39 6.34
N ALA A 33 -5.49 -0.37 5.30
CA ALA A 33 -4.21 -1.06 5.21
C ALA A 33 -3.04 -0.08 5.08
N LEU A 34 -3.21 0.98 4.28
CA LEU A 34 -2.17 2.01 4.15
C LEU A 34 -1.93 2.71 5.48
N ASP A 35 -2.99 3.03 6.18
CA ASP A 35 -2.91 3.71 7.48
C ASP A 35 -2.21 2.82 8.52
N LEU A 36 -2.56 1.54 8.55
CA LEU A 36 -1.91 0.58 9.44
C LEU A 36 -0.42 0.44 9.12
N LEU A 37 -0.05 0.36 7.85
CA LEU A 37 1.35 0.26 7.45
C LEU A 37 2.13 1.51 7.83
N ALA A 38 1.55 2.69 7.66
CA ALA A 38 2.18 3.94 8.06
C ALA A 38 2.48 3.95 9.56
N GLU A 39 1.53 3.48 10.35
CA GLU A 39 1.70 3.38 11.79
C GLU A 39 2.80 2.38 12.18
N LYS A 40 2.82 1.22 11.54
CA LYS A 40 3.79 0.16 11.87
C LYS A 40 5.20 0.45 11.37
N LEU A 41 5.33 1.01 10.18
CA LEU A 41 6.62 1.21 9.52
C LEU A 41 7.24 2.57 9.79
N GLY A 42 6.46 3.52 10.33
CA GLY A 42 6.98 4.78 10.80
C GLY A 42 6.88 5.93 9.82
N GLU A 43 7.39 7.08 10.27
CA GLU A 43 7.25 8.34 9.55
C GLU A 43 7.92 8.36 8.17
N GLU A 44 9.03 7.66 8.01
CA GLU A 44 9.72 7.62 6.73
C GLU A 44 8.85 6.93 5.68
N PHE A 45 8.26 5.80 6.02
CA PHE A 45 7.35 5.10 5.13
C PHE A 45 6.10 5.95 4.85
N GLU A 46 5.54 6.53 5.90
CA GLU A 46 4.37 7.40 5.77
C GLU A 46 4.63 8.55 4.80
N GLY A 47 5.82 9.14 4.85
CA GLY A 47 6.21 10.23 3.96
C GLY A 47 6.30 9.82 2.49
N HIS A 48 6.50 8.54 2.21
CA HIS A 48 6.50 8.03 0.84
C HIS A 48 5.09 7.73 0.32
N ILE A 49 4.12 7.56 1.21
CA ILE A 49 2.75 7.20 0.86
C ILE A 49 1.82 8.42 0.83
N PHE A 50 1.91 9.26 1.85
CA PHE A 50 1.01 10.41 2.00
C PHE A 50 1.74 11.72 1.73
N GLU A 51 1.02 12.67 1.13
CA GLU A 51 1.57 14.00 0.89
C GLU A 51 1.70 14.78 2.19
N GLY A 52 2.88 15.35 2.39
CA GLY A 52 3.22 16.34 3.43
C GLY A 52 2.33 16.45 4.65
N GLY A 53 2.30 15.44 5.55
CA GLY A 53 1.53 15.52 6.78
C GLY A 53 0.03 15.35 6.60
N SER A 54 -0.44 15.13 5.38
CA SER A 54 -1.86 14.92 5.10
C SER A 54 -2.19 13.42 5.05
N LYS A 55 -3.45 13.11 4.89
CA LYS A 55 -3.92 11.74 4.67
C LYS A 55 -4.16 11.47 3.19
N LYS A 56 -3.71 12.35 2.33
CA LYS A 56 -3.86 12.21 0.89
C LYS A 56 -2.71 11.41 0.32
N VAL A 57 -3.03 10.36 -0.44
CA VAL A 57 -2.02 9.52 -1.07
C VAL A 57 -1.31 10.28 -2.17
N THR A 58 0.02 10.23 -2.16
CA THR A 58 0.84 10.92 -3.15
C THR A 58 0.68 10.28 -4.54
N ARG A 59 0.87 11.09 -5.56
CA ARG A 59 0.87 10.62 -6.96
C ARG A 59 2.23 10.11 -7.39
N ALA A 60 3.23 10.21 -6.53
CA ALA A 60 4.59 9.79 -6.85
C ALA A 60 4.80 8.27 -6.78
N ILE A 61 3.80 7.54 -6.34
CA ILE A 61 3.87 6.08 -6.21
C ILE A 61 2.71 5.41 -6.94
N LEU A 62 2.93 4.14 -7.25
CA LEU A 62 1.90 3.27 -7.79
C LEU A 62 1.52 2.27 -6.70
N ILE A 63 0.23 2.20 -6.40
CA ILE A 63 -0.31 1.23 -5.46
C ILE A 63 -1.21 0.28 -6.24
N MET A 64 -0.88 -1.01 -6.18
CA MET A 64 -1.66 -2.02 -6.88
C MET A 64 -2.33 -2.96 -5.89
N LEU A 65 -3.57 -3.30 -6.18
CA LEU A 65 -4.30 -4.34 -5.45
C LEU A 65 -4.48 -5.52 -6.41
N ASN A 66 -3.85 -6.63 -6.07
CA ASN A 66 -3.87 -7.84 -6.92
C ASN A 66 -3.45 -7.56 -8.37
N GLY A 67 -2.41 -6.73 -8.51
CA GLY A 67 -1.85 -6.40 -9.82
C GLY A 67 -2.58 -5.30 -10.59
N GLN A 68 -3.61 -4.71 -9.99
CA GLN A 68 -4.39 -3.66 -10.62
C GLN A 68 -4.19 -2.32 -9.90
N ASN A 69 -3.89 -1.27 -10.65
CA ASN A 69 -3.76 0.08 -10.09
C ASN A 69 -5.05 0.45 -9.36
N TYR A 70 -4.92 0.88 -8.10
CA TYR A 70 -6.09 1.20 -7.29
C TYR A 70 -6.98 2.29 -7.91
N LEU A 71 -6.40 3.18 -8.72
CA LEU A 71 -7.16 4.24 -9.39
C LEU A 71 -8.18 3.69 -10.41
N ASN A 72 -7.99 2.45 -10.85
CA ASN A 72 -8.90 1.78 -11.77
C ASN A 72 -10.01 1.01 -11.04
N LEU A 73 -9.95 0.94 -9.72
CA LEU A 73 -10.98 0.30 -8.93
C LEU A 73 -12.16 1.25 -8.74
N SER A 74 -13.38 0.73 -8.77
CA SER A 74 -14.57 1.57 -8.65
C SER A 74 -14.63 2.35 -7.33
N LYS A 75 -14.12 1.75 -6.24
CA LYS A 75 -14.11 2.39 -4.92
C LYS A 75 -12.74 2.92 -4.53
N LYS A 76 -11.74 2.79 -5.40
CA LYS A 76 -10.38 3.28 -5.17
C LYS A 76 -9.85 2.87 -3.80
N LEU A 77 -9.49 3.84 -2.96
CA LEU A 77 -8.94 3.55 -1.62
C LEU A 77 -9.96 2.94 -0.66
N TYR A 78 -11.24 3.07 -0.96
CA TYR A 78 -12.30 2.50 -0.13
C TYR A 78 -12.69 1.09 -0.57
N THR A 79 -11.92 0.48 -1.47
CA THR A 79 -12.14 -0.90 -1.90
C THR A 79 -11.98 -1.84 -0.71
N PRO A 80 -13.00 -2.66 -0.41
CA PRO A 80 -12.87 -3.64 0.67
C PRO A 80 -11.83 -4.69 0.33
N LEU A 81 -11.01 -5.04 1.32
CA LEU A 81 -10.01 -6.09 1.17
C LEU A 81 -10.62 -7.45 1.48
N LYS A 82 -10.02 -8.50 0.92
CA LYS A 82 -10.44 -9.88 1.10
C LYS A 82 -9.27 -10.74 1.53
N GLU A 83 -9.56 -11.89 2.09
CA GLU A 83 -8.55 -12.88 2.45
C GLU A 83 -7.64 -13.16 1.25
N GLY A 84 -6.34 -13.04 1.47
CA GLY A 84 -5.35 -13.34 0.45
C GLY A 84 -5.03 -12.23 -0.53
N ASP A 85 -5.63 -11.06 -0.38
CA ASP A 85 -5.32 -9.92 -1.25
C ASP A 85 -3.84 -9.52 -1.13
N GLU A 86 -3.31 -8.99 -2.23
CA GLU A 86 -1.92 -8.55 -2.30
C GLU A 86 -1.87 -7.07 -2.68
N ILE A 87 -1.17 -6.29 -1.86
CA ILE A 87 -0.94 -4.86 -2.10
C ILE A 87 0.52 -4.66 -2.48
N THR A 88 0.79 -3.97 -3.57
CA THR A 88 2.14 -3.73 -4.06
C THR A 88 2.41 -2.24 -4.20
N PHE A 89 3.58 -1.82 -3.69
CA PHE A 89 4.04 -0.44 -3.78
C PHE A 89 5.22 -0.34 -4.73
N LEU A 90 5.16 0.60 -5.65
CA LEU A 90 6.22 0.90 -6.60
C LEU A 90 6.36 2.42 -6.72
N PRO A 91 7.58 2.94 -6.89
CA PRO A 91 7.70 4.35 -7.27
C PRO A 91 7.19 4.53 -8.69
N MET A 92 6.54 5.67 -8.93
CA MET A 92 6.07 6.00 -10.27
C MET A 92 7.28 6.40 -11.11
N VAL A 93 7.46 5.73 -12.25
CA VAL A 93 8.52 6.07 -13.18
C VAL A 93 7.95 6.98 -14.25
N THR A 94 8.39 8.23 -14.23
CA THR A 94 8.05 9.18 -15.29
C THR A 94 9.23 9.17 -16.26
N GLY A 95 9.05 8.49 -17.32
CA GLY A 95 10.08 8.36 -18.35
C GLY A 95 10.17 9.57 -19.24
#